data_945e7c3720ea07ad041b895e954a7dfe
#
_entry.id   945e7c3720ea07ad041b895e954a7dfe
#
_cell.length_a   1.000
_cell.length_b   1.000
_cell.length_c   1.000
_cell.angle_alpha   90.00
_cell.angle_beta   90.00
_cell.angle_gamma   90.00
#
_symmetry.space_group_name_H-M   'P 1'
#
loop_
_entity.id
_entity.type
_entity.pdbx_description
1 polymer ?
#
loop_
_entity_poly.entity_id
_entity_poly.type
_entity_poly.pdbx_seq_one_letter_code
_entity_poly.pdbx_strand_id
1 'polypeptide(L)'
;GDGLREAFDDATRRLALTGTPFRSDAAPIPFVNYEEDHEGIRRSRADYSYGYGPALKDHVVRPVIFMAYSGQMRWRTSAGEEMAANLGEGFTKDVTAQAWRTALDANGEWIPTVLAAADKRLTEVRRTVPDAGALVIATDHADAKAYAEKLHAITGEKPTVVLSDDREASAKIDEFRESKKRWMVAVRMVSEGVDVPRLAVG
;
A
#
# COMPACT_ATOMS: atom_id res chain seq x y z
N GLY A 1 -14.01 8.47 18.23
CA GLY A 1 -14.14 7.43 19.28
C GLY A 1 -15.37 7.60 20.14
N ASP A 2 -15.62 8.80 20.66
CA ASP A 2 -16.63 9.02 21.69
C ASP A 2 -18.06 8.86 21.15
N GLY A 3 -18.38 9.39 20.00
CA GLY A 3 -19.70 9.21 19.38
C GLY A 3 -20.04 7.75 19.06
N LEU A 4 -19.04 6.90 18.75
CA LEU A 4 -19.28 5.47 18.59
C LEU A 4 -19.58 4.79 19.93
N ARG A 5 -18.92 5.18 21.00
CA ARG A 5 -19.20 4.69 22.35
C ARG A 5 -20.59 5.11 22.79
N GLU A 6 -20.92 6.39 22.67
CA GLU A 6 -22.23 6.93 23.01
C GLU A 6 -23.36 6.19 22.25
N ALA A 7 -23.17 5.91 20.97
CA ALA A 7 -24.18 5.21 20.16
C ALA A 7 -24.39 3.72 20.52
N PHE A 8 -23.35 3.05 21.05
CA PHE A 8 -23.39 1.59 21.20
C PHE A 8 -23.10 1.08 22.62
N ASP A 9 -22.89 1.95 23.63
CA ASP A 9 -22.60 1.51 24.99
C ASP A 9 -23.73 0.70 25.61
N ASP A 10 -24.98 1.05 25.32
CA ASP A 10 -26.17 0.35 25.82
C ASP A 10 -26.50 -0.94 25.04
N ALA A 11 -25.76 -1.27 23.99
CA ALA A 11 -26.02 -2.47 23.20
C ALA A 11 -25.69 -3.74 24.01
N THR A 12 -26.66 -4.64 24.14
CA THR A 12 -26.50 -5.90 24.85
C THR A 12 -25.46 -6.83 24.22
N ARG A 13 -25.30 -6.74 22.91
CA ARG A 13 -24.29 -7.52 22.14
C ARG A 13 -23.69 -6.65 21.07
N ARG A 14 -22.38 -6.79 20.86
CA ARG A 14 -21.64 -6.09 19.83
C ARG A 14 -20.83 -7.08 19.02
N LEU A 15 -20.86 -6.94 17.71
CA LEU A 15 -20.00 -7.68 16.80
C LEU A 15 -19.09 -6.67 16.09
N ALA A 16 -17.79 -6.75 16.34
CA ALA A 16 -16.77 -5.95 15.65
C ALA A 16 -16.00 -6.85 14.69
N LEU A 17 -16.02 -6.50 13.39
CA LEU A 17 -15.30 -7.22 12.34
C LEU A 17 -14.28 -6.28 11.74
N THR A 18 -13.02 -6.70 11.71
CA THR A 18 -11.93 -5.93 11.06
C THR A 18 -10.78 -6.84 10.65
N GLY A 19 -10.15 -6.54 9.54
CA GLY A 19 -8.87 -7.13 9.16
C GLY A 19 -7.67 -6.33 9.67
N THR A 20 -7.88 -5.10 10.16
CA THR A 20 -6.84 -4.16 10.60
C THR A 20 -7.19 -3.59 11.98
N PRO A 21 -7.06 -4.37 13.08
CA PRO A 21 -7.45 -3.95 14.43
C PRO A 21 -6.46 -2.97 15.06
N PHE A 22 -5.87 -2.09 14.29
CA PHE A 22 -4.89 -1.08 14.71
C PHE A 22 -5.08 0.22 13.92
N ARG A 23 -4.57 1.31 14.47
CA ARG A 23 -4.62 2.65 13.88
C ARG A 23 -3.20 3.21 13.75
N SER A 24 -3.01 4.09 12.79
CA SER A 24 -1.72 4.78 12.58
C SER A 24 -1.35 5.74 13.73
N ASP A 25 -2.35 6.23 14.48
CA ASP A 25 -2.18 7.13 15.64
C ASP A 25 -2.01 6.39 16.98
N ALA A 26 -1.90 5.06 16.96
CA ALA A 26 -1.80 4.18 18.12
C ALA A 26 -2.97 4.29 19.14
N ALA A 27 -4.03 5.03 18.81
CA ALA A 27 -5.20 5.14 19.67
C ALA A 27 -6.00 3.82 19.66
N PRO A 28 -6.54 3.38 20.80
CA PRO A 28 -7.35 2.17 20.86
C PRO A 28 -8.64 2.35 20.06
N ILE A 29 -9.02 1.31 19.32
CA ILE A 29 -10.29 1.26 18.63
C ILE A 29 -11.39 0.97 19.67
N PRO A 30 -12.50 1.73 19.68
CA PRO A 30 -13.60 1.46 20.62
C PRO A 30 -14.10 0.01 20.53
N PHE A 31 -14.34 -0.58 21.70
CA PHE A 31 -14.83 -1.96 21.86
C PHE A 31 -13.87 -3.07 21.43
N VAL A 32 -12.62 -2.75 21.11
CA VAL A 32 -11.55 -3.72 20.90
C VAL A 32 -10.73 -3.85 22.17
N ASN A 33 -10.53 -5.07 22.64
CA ASN A 33 -9.66 -5.38 23.76
C ASN A 33 -8.22 -5.52 23.29
N TYR A 34 -7.27 -5.02 24.08
CA TYR A 34 -5.85 -5.10 23.80
C TYR A 34 -5.12 -5.71 24.99
N GLU A 35 -4.13 -6.52 24.70
CA GLU A 35 -3.19 -7.10 25.65
C GLU A 35 -1.75 -6.73 25.23
N GLU A 36 -0.87 -6.53 26.20
CA GLU A 36 0.55 -6.36 25.92
C GLU A 36 1.23 -7.73 25.94
N ASP A 37 2.04 -8.01 24.92
CA ASP A 37 2.86 -9.21 24.91
C ASP A 37 4.12 -9.03 25.77
N HIS A 38 4.95 -10.08 25.83
CA HIS A 38 6.18 -10.09 26.63
C HIS A 38 7.24 -9.07 26.18
N GLU A 39 7.07 -8.47 24.99
CA GLU A 39 7.92 -7.41 24.44
C GLU A 39 7.31 -6.01 24.67
N GLY A 40 6.17 -5.93 25.36
CA GLY A 40 5.43 -4.68 25.57
C GLY A 40 4.67 -4.19 24.34
N ILE A 41 4.50 -5.03 23.33
CA ILE A 41 3.76 -4.70 22.11
C ILE A 41 2.29 -4.95 22.37
N ARG A 42 1.48 -3.91 22.16
CA ARG A 42 0.02 -4.00 22.28
C ARG A 42 -0.58 -4.76 21.11
N ARG A 43 -1.27 -5.86 21.41
CA ARG A 43 -1.97 -6.70 20.45
C ARG A 43 -3.47 -6.69 20.71
N SER A 44 -4.28 -6.68 19.66
CA SER A 44 -5.74 -6.84 19.80
C SER A 44 -6.06 -8.27 20.18
N ARG A 45 -6.99 -8.44 21.14
CA ARG A 45 -7.55 -9.73 21.49
C ARG A 45 -8.86 -9.95 20.74
N ALA A 46 -8.89 -10.95 19.89
CA ALA A 46 -10.08 -11.35 19.13
C ALA A 46 -10.73 -12.57 19.77
N ASP A 47 -12.08 -12.61 19.80
CA ASP A 47 -12.82 -13.81 20.19
C ASP A 47 -12.69 -14.91 19.14
N TYR A 48 -12.58 -14.51 17.86
CA TYR A 48 -12.32 -15.39 16.73
C TYR A 48 -11.37 -14.72 15.74
N SER A 49 -10.42 -15.46 15.21
CA SER A 49 -9.49 -14.97 14.21
C SER A 49 -9.44 -15.92 13.02
N TYR A 50 -9.72 -15.37 11.83
CA TYR A 50 -9.52 -16.05 10.55
C TYR A 50 -8.47 -15.29 9.75
N GLY A 51 -7.20 -15.61 10.02
CA GLY A 51 -6.06 -14.91 9.45
C GLY A 51 -5.65 -15.44 8.08
N TYR A 52 -4.58 -14.87 7.53
CA TYR A 52 -4.09 -15.18 6.20
C TYR A 52 -3.75 -16.65 5.99
N GLY A 53 -3.14 -17.33 6.97
CA GLY A 53 -2.75 -18.73 6.86
C GLY A 53 -3.95 -19.67 6.63
N PRO A 54 -4.97 -19.68 7.51
CA PRO A 54 -6.23 -20.40 7.26
C PRO A 54 -6.89 -20.03 5.93
N ALA A 55 -7.00 -18.73 5.63
CA ALA A 55 -7.62 -18.26 4.40
C ALA A 55 -6.89 -18.73 3.13
N LEU A 56 -5.56 -18.83 3.18
CA LEU A 56 -4.75 -19.38 2.09
C LEU A 56 -5.00 -20.88 1.93
N LYS A 57 -5.05 -21.64 3.04
CA LYS A 57 -5.34 -23.07 3.04
C LYS A 57 -6.72 -23.38 2.48
N ASP A 58 -7.69 -22.53 2.79
CA ASP A 58 -9.09 -22.66 2.33
C ASP A 58 -9.28 -22.10 0.90
N HIS A 59 -8.22 -21.63 0.25
CA HIS A 59 -8.24 -21.02 -1.08
C HIS A 59 -9.12 -19.77 -1.22
N VAL A 60 -9.36 -19.06 -0.10
CA VAL A 60 -10.13 -17.80 -0.08
C VAL A 60 -9.28 -16.62 -0.53
N VAL A 61 -7.99 -16.66 -0.23
CA VAL A 61 -7.01 -15.65 -0.66
C VAL A 61 -5.91 -16.27 -1.50
N ARG A 62 -5.28 -15.44 -2.34
CA ARG A 62 -4.12 -15.83 -3.14
C ARG A 62 -2.83 -15.69 -2.34
N PRO A 63 -1.78 -16.48 -2.63
CA PRO A 63 -0.48 -16.27 -2.04
C PRO A 63 0.10 -14.92 -2.47
N VAL A 64 0.64 -14.18 -1.50
CA VAL A 64 1.34 -12.92 -1.72
C VAL A 64 2.83 -13.17 -1.66
N ILE A 65 3.55 -12.78 -2.70
CA ILE A 65 5.01 -12.87 -2.77
C ILE A 65 5.54 -11.44 -2.66
N PHE A 66 6.28 -11.16 -1.59
CA PHE A 66 6.96 -9.88 -1.42
C PHE A 66 8.31 -9.93 -2.13
N MET A 67 8.50 -9.01 -3.08
CA MET A 67 9.79 -8.81 -3.74
C MET A 67 10.46 -7.61 -3.10
N ALA A 68 11.56 -7.85 -2.39
CA ALA A 68 12.34 -6.79 -1.78
C ALA A 68 13.32 -6.20 -2.81
N TYR A 69 13.20 -4.90 -3.04
CA TYR A 69 14.18 -4.13 -3.80
C TYR A 69 15.01 -3.31 -2.81
N SER A 70 16.33 -3.44 -2.88
CA SER A 70 17.27 -2.66 -2.09
C SER A 70 18.24 -1.94 -3.02
N GLY A 71 18.82 -0.84 -2.54
CA GLY A 71 19.81 -0.10 -3.30
C GLY A 71 20.43 1.00 -2.46
N GLN A 72 21.58 1.49 -2.89
CA GLN A 72 22.27 2.61 -2.26
C GLN A 72 21.61 3.93 -2.69
N MET A 73 21.06 4.65 -1.71
CA MET A 73 20.57 6.01 -1.92
C MET A 73 21.67 7.00 -1.58
N ARG A 74 21.86 8.01 -2.43
CA ARG A 74 22.80 9.10 -2.21
C ARG A 74 22.07 10.42 -2.25
N TRP A 75 22.36 11.28 -1.30
CA TRP A 75 21.81 12.65 -1.26
C TRP A 75 22.83 13.62 -0.69
N ARG A 76 22.56 14.90 -0.86
CA ARG A 76 23.36 15.96 -0.27
C ARG A 76 22.57 16.64 0.84
N THR A 77 23.19 16.82 1.99
CA THR A 77 22.58 17.52 3.12
C THR A 77 22.47 19.02 2.82
N SER A 78 21.70 19.74 3.60
CA SER A 78 21.63 21.21 3.54
C SER A 78 22.99 21.90 3.83
N ALA A 79 23.91 21.22 4.52
CA ALA A 79 25.29 21.67 4.76
C ALA A 79 26.23 21.35 3.59
N GLY A 80 25.75 20.68 2.52
CA GLY A 80 26.53 20.33 1.35
C GLY A 80 27.30 19.01 1.43
N GLU A 81 27.17 18.26 2.52
CA GLU A 81 27.81 16.95 2.71
C GLU A 81 27.12 15.87 1.90
N GLU A 82 27.89 15.01 1.25
CA GLU A 82 27.36 13.84 0.56
C GLU A 82 27.14 12.69 1.55
N MET A 83 25.92 12.17 1.56
CA MET A 83 25.50 11.05 2.38
C MET A 83 25.09 9.87 1.50
N ALA A 84 25.29 8.66 1.99
CA ALA A 84 24.83 7.45 1.35
C ALA A 84 24.28 6.48 2.41
N ALA A 85 23.18 5.78 2.05
CA ALA A 85 22.63 4.73 2.87
C ALA A 85 21.98 3.65 1.99
N ASN A 86 22.04 2.40 2.43
CA ASN A 86 21.30 1.33 1.78
C ASN A 86 19.91 1.22 2.39
N LEU A 87 18.89 1.08 1.55
CA LEU A 87 17.53 0.81 2.03
C LEU A 87 17.51 -0.54 2.78
N GLY A 88 16.96 -0.53 4.00
CA GLY A 88 16.85 -1.72 4.85
C GLY A 88 17.97 -1.91 5.87
N GLU A 89 19.00 -1.06 5.88
CA GLU A 89 20.01 -1.06 6.95
C GLU A 89 19.54 -0.22 8.15
N GLY A 90 20.00 -0.61 9.36
CA GLY A 90 19.62 0.05 10.61
C GLY A 90 20.33 1.38 10.83
N PHE A 91 19.79 2.44 10.30
CA PHE A 91 20.24 3.82 10.52
C PHE A 91 19.37 4.56 11.53
N THR A 92 19.79 5.76 11.90
CA THR A 92 18.93 6.68 12.68
C THR A 92 17.64 6.98 11.92
N LYS A 93 16.58 7.36 12.64
CA LYS A 93 15.28 7.70 12.03
C LYS A 93 15.39 8.76 10.93
N ASP A 94 16.25 9.77 11.13
CA ASP A 94 16.41 10.86 10.17
C ASP A 94 17.11 10.41 8.90
N VAL A 95 18.16 9.61 9.00
CA VAL A 95 18.86 9.03 7.85
C VAL A 95 17.94 8.11 7.07
N THR A 96 17.20 7.26 7.76
CA THR A 96 16.21 6.36 7.15
C THR A 96 15.11 7.15 6.41
N ALA A 97 14.56 8.20 7.04
CA ALA A 97 13.54 9.03 6.42
C ALA A 97 14.07 9.75 5.17
N GLN A 98 15.31 10.23 5.21
CA GLN A 98 15.93 10.90 4.05
C GLN A 98 16.24 9.90 2.93
N ALA A 99 16.71 8.70 3.25
CA ALA A 99 16.93 7.65 2.27
C ALA A 99 15.62 7.27 1.55
N TRP A 100 14.51 7.13 2.29
CA TRP A 100 13.20 6.88 1.70
C TRP A 100 12.70 8.04 0.83
N ARG A 101 12.87 9.29 1.26
CA ARG A 101 12.51 10.46 0.42
C ARG A 101 13.29 10.46 -0.88
N THR A 102 14.57 10.12 -0.83
CA THR A 102 15.43 10.04 -2.03
C THR A 102 15.00 8.88 -2.95
N ALA A 103 14.67 7.73 -2.37
CA ALA A 103 14.21 6.58 -3.13
C ALA A 103 12.86 6.84 -3.81
N LEU A 104 11.93 7.50 -3.14
CA LEU A 104 10.59 7.77 -3.63
C LEU A 104 10.51 9.00 -4.54
N ASP A 105 11.61 9.73 -4.75
CA ASP A 105 11.64 10.84 -5.70
C ASP A 105 11.43 10.32 -7.13
N ALA A 106 10.36 10.79 -7.76
CA ALA A 106 10.04 10.42 -9.14
C ALA A 106 11.13 10.83 -10.16
N ASN A 107 11.95 11.83 -9.83
CA ASN A 107 13.06 12.28 -10.68
C ASN A 107 14.35 11.49 -10.42
N GLY A 108 14.38 10.65 -9.40
CA GLY A 108 15.48 9.73 -9.13
C GLY A 108 15.49 8.53 -10.08
N GLU A 109 16.52 7.72 -10.00
CA GLU A 109 16.68 6.52 -10.82
C GLU A 109 15.93 5.30 -10.25
N TRP A 110 15.60 5.33 -8.98
CA TRP A 110 15.07 4.15 -8.27
C TRP A 110 13.61 3.86 -8.67
N ILE A 111 12.74 4.86 -8.64
CA ILE A 111 11.33 4.71 -9.01
C ILE A 111 11.15 4.18 -10.44
N PRO A 112 11.78 4.77 -11.49
CA PRO A 112 11.68 4.22 -12.84
C PRO A 112 12.14 2.76 -12.93
N THR A 113 13.22 2.41 -12.22
CA THR A 113 13.76 1.04 -12.20
C THR A 113 12.79 0.05 -11.58
N VAL A 114 12.21 0.39 -10.42
CA VAL A 114 11.22 -0.46 -9.74
C VAL A 114 9.95 -0.60 -10.57
N LEU A 115 9.44 0.49 -11.14
CA LEU A 115 8.26 0.47 -12.00
C LEU A 115 8.48 -0.38 -13.26
N ALA A 116 9.66 -0.32 -13.87
CA ALA A 116 10.02 -1.16 -15.02
C ALA A 116 10.09 -2.65 -14.63
N ALA A 117 10.66 -2.98 -13.47
CA ALA A 117 10.71 -4.34 -12.96
C ALA A 117 9.30 -4.86 -12.65
N ALA A 118 8.44 -4.05 -12.06
CA ALA A 118 7.05 -4.39 -11.78
C ALA A 118 6.24 -4.60 -13.07
N ASP A 119 6.45 -3.77 -14.10
CA ASP A 119 5.78 -3.96 -15.40
C ASP A 119 6.25 -5.21 -16.13
N LYS A 120 7.54 -5.53 -16.04
CA LYS A 120 8.04 -6.81 -16.54
C LYS A 120 7.34 -7.98 -15.84
N ARG A 121 7.19 -7.91 -14.51
CA ARG A 121 6.46 -8.93 -13.75
C ARG A 121 5.00 -9.02 -14.16
N LEU A 122 4.32 -7.90 -14.32
CA LEU A 122 2.95 -7.87 -14.82
C LEU A 122 2.85 -8.52 -16.23
N THR A 123 3.80 -8.24 -17.10
CA THR A 123 3.85 -8.84 -18.44
C THR A 123 4.00 -10.37 -18.38
N GLU A 124 4.79 -10.89 -17.44
CA GLU A 124 4.90 -12.33 -17.19
C GLU A 124 3.58 -12.92 -16.71
N VAL A 125 2.93 -12.29 -15.74
CA VAL A 125 1.62 -12.73 -15.23
C VAL A 125 0.56 -12.72 -16.33
N ARG A 126 0.56 -11.71 -17.19
CA ARG A 126 -0.40 -11.58 -18.29
C ARG A 126 -0.30 -12.66 -19.36
N ARG A 127 0.74 -13.47 -19.36
CA ARG A 127 0.82 -14.66 -20.23
C ARG A 127 -0.18 -15.75 -19.82
N THR A 128 -0.52 -15.81 -18.54
CA THR A 128 -1.47 -16.78 -17.96
C THR A 128 -2.80 -16.15 -17.57
N VAL A 129 -2.80 -14.86 -17.18
CA VAL A 129 -3.98 -14.08 -16.82
C VAL A 129 -3.98 -12.80 -17.66
N PRO A 130 -4.54 -12.84 -18.90
CA PRO A 130 -4.38 -11.76 -19.89
C PRO A 130 -4.91 -10.39 -19.47
N ASP A 131 -5.85 -10.35 -18.56
CA ASP A 131 -6.46 -9.13 -18.00
C ASP A 131 -5.87 -8.69 -16.66
N ALA A 132 -4.84 -9.38 -16.17
CA ALA A 132 -4.17 -9.01 -14.92
C ALA A 132 -3.82 -7.52 -14.91
N GLY A 133 -4.10 -6.86 -13.78
CA GLY A 133 -3.79 -5.45 -13.53
C GLY A 133 -2.74 -5.29 -12.45
N ALA A 134 -2.23 -4.07 -12.35
CA ALA A 134 -1.30 -3.69 -11.31
C ALA A 134 -1.68 -2.35 -10.66
N LEU A 135 -1.24 -2.17 -9.41
CA LEU A 135 -1.52 -1.00 -8.58
C LEU A 135 -0.22 -0.40 -8.05
N VAL A 136 -0.10 0.91 -8.16
CA VAL A 136 0.90 1.70 -7.42
C VAL A 136 0.17 2.57 -6.40
N ILE A 137 0.58 2.51 -5.15
CA ILE A 137 0.10 3.40 -4.10
C ILE A 137 1.16 4.46 -3.85
N ALA A 138 0.87 5.69 -4.24
CA ALA A 138 1.75 6.83 -4.06
C ALA A 138 1.52 7.54 -2.74
N THR A 139 2.51 8.30 -2.29
CA THR A 139 2.48 9.04 -1.03
C THR A 139 1.48 10.20 -1.10
N ASP A 140 1.47 10.93 -2.20
CA ASP A 140 0.63 12.09 -2.43
C ASP A 140 0.21 12.22 -3.91
N HIS A 141 -0.52 13.29 -4.23
CA HIS A 141 -1.03 13.57 -5.57
C HIS A 141 0.07 13.91 -6.59
N ALA A 142 1.15 14.55 -6.17
CA ALA A 142 2.26 14.91 -7.05
C ALA A 142 3.01 13.64 -7.46
N ASP A 143 3.34 12.79 -6.50
CA ASP A 143 3.97 11.48 -6.72
C ASP A 143 3.09 10.60 -7.60
N ALA A 144 1.77 10.54 -7.34
CA ALA A 144 0.85 9.74 -8.13
C ALA A 144 0.86 10.13 -9.61
N LYS A 145 0.82 11.43 -9.91
CA LYS A 145 0.90 11.95 -11.29
C LYS A 145 2.26 11.65 -11.92
N ALA A 146 3.35 11.90 -11.19
CA ALA A 146 4.70 11.65 -11.68
C ALA A 146 4.95 10.17 -11.97
N TYR A 147 4.51 9.27 -11.10
CA TYR A 147 4.62 7.82 -11.31
C TYR A 147 3.76 7.35 -12.49
N ALA A 148 2.59 7.95 -12.69
CA ALA A 148 1.76 7.64 -13.84
C ALA A 148 2.44 8.06 -15.16
N GLU A 149 3.12 9.22 -15.21
CA GLU A 149 3.89 9.65 -16.37
C GLU A 149 5.08 8.70 -16.64
N LYS A 150 5.80 8.26 -15.60
CA LYS A 150 6.87 7.27 -15.74
C LYS A 150 6.35 5.95 -16.29
N LEU A 151 5.23 5.46 -15.75
CA LEU A 151 4.59 4.23 -16.25
C LEU A 151 4.12 4.39 -17.68
N HIS A 152 3.57 5.54 -18.05
CA HIS A 152 3.21 5.81 -19.44
C HIS A 152 4.43 5.77 -20.37
N ALA A 153 5.55 6.35 -19.96
CA ALA A 153 6.80 6.29 -20.72
C ALA A 153 7.35 4.86 -20.86
N ILE A 154 7.22 4.03 -19.82
CA ILE A 154 7.69 2.65 -19.80
C ILE A 154 6.80 1.74 -20.67
N THR A 155 5.48 1.91 -20.56
CA THR A 155 4.50 0.95 -21.13
C THR A 155 3.89 1.40 -22.45
N GLY A 156 3.92 2.69 -22.75
CA GLY A 156 3.16 3.31 -23.85
C GLY A 156 1.66 3.48 -23.57
N GLU A 157 1.14 2.94 -22.46
CA GLU A 157 -0.26 3.03 -22.06
C GLU A 157 -0.43 4.03 -20.93
N LYS A 158 -1.50 4.85 -20.95
CA LYS A 158 -1.82 5.76 -19.84
C LYS A 158 -2.42 5.00 -18.68
N PRO A 159 -1.82 5.04 -17.47
CA PRO A 159 -2.41 4.47 -16.28
C PRO A 159 -3.72 5.16 -15.90
N THR A 160 -4.60 4.45 -15.21
CA THR A 160 -5.74 5.07 -14.51
C THR A 160 -5.21 5.74 -13.24
N VAL A 161 -5.43 7.04 -13.08
CA VAL A 161 -5.01 7.80 -11.90
C VAL A 161 -6.22 8.10 -11.02
N VAL A 162 -6.13 7.71 -9.74
CA VAL A 162 -7.20 7.88 -8.74
C VAL A 162 -6.66 8.71 -7.57
N LEU A 163 -7.20 9.90 -7.38
CA LEU A 163 -6.79 10.83 -6.34
C LEU A 163 -7.86 10.94 -5.25
N SER A 164 -7.48 11.31 -4.04
CA SER A 164 -8.38 11.35 -2.88
C SER A 164 -9.44 12.44 -2.93
N ASP A 165 -9.23 13.48 -3.71
CA ASP A 165 -10.15 14.60 -3.92
C ASP A 165 -10.98 14.47 -5.22
N ASP A 166 -10.78 13.40 -5.95
CA ASP A 166 -11.47 13.16 -7.21
C ASP A 166 -12.90 12.65 -6.95
N ARG A 167 -13.89 13.43 -7.36
CA ARG A 167 -15.31 13.05 -7.24
C ARG A 167 -15.66 11.80 -8.06
N GLU A 168 -14.87 11.51 -9.08
CA GLU A 168 -15.06 10.35 -9.96
C GLU A 168 -14.18 9.16 -9.55
N ALA A 169 -13.51 9.20 -8.39
CA ALA A 169 -12.60 8.16 -7.95
C ALA A 169 -13.22 6.76 -8.01
N SER A 170 -14.43 6.60 -7.47
CA SER A 170 -15.14 5.31 -7.49
C SER A 170 -15.44 4.84 -8.91
N ALA A 171 -15.92 5.74 -9.78
CA ALA A 171 -16.20 5.39 -11.18
C ALA A 171 -14.94 4.98 -11.95
N LYS A 172 -13.80 5.63 -11.71
CA LYS A 172 -12.50 5.25 -12.29
C LYS A 172 -12.01 3.91 -11.80
N ILE A 173 -12.24 3.57 -10.54
CA ILE A 173 -11.91 2.26 -9.97
C ILE A 173 -12.79 1.18 -10.61
N ASP A 174 -14.09 1.43 -10.74
CA ASP A 174 -15.01 0.50 -11.38
C ASP A 174 -14.69 0.30 -12.86
N GLU A 175 -14.40 1.38 -13.59
CA GLU A 175 -13.92 1.29 -14.98
C GLU A 175 -12.62 0.46 -15.07
N PHE A 176 -11.67 0.71 -14.16
CA PHE A 176 -10.43 -0.06 -14.13
C PHE A 176 -10.69 -1.54 -13.82
N ARG A 177 -11.61 -1.84 -12.90
CA ARG A 177 -11.99 -3.22 -12.53
C ARG A 177 -12.48 -4.02 -13.75
N GLU A 178 -13.32 -3.41 -14.58
CA GLU A 178 -13.93 -4.05 -15.75
C GLU A 178 -13.05 -3.97 -17.02
N SER A 179 -12.00 -3.16 -17.00
CA SER A 179 -11.12 -2.95 -18.16
C SER A 179 -9.98 -3.97 -18.21
N LYS A 180 -9.22 -3.92 -19.32
CA LYS A 180 -7.94 -4.62 -19.49
C LYS A 180 -6.73 -3.69 -19.31
N LYS A 181 -6.93 -2.46 -18.80
CA LYS A 181 -5.83 -1.51 -18.55
C LYS A 181 -4.81 -2.13 -17.61
N ARG A 182 -3.54 -1.86 -17.88
CA ARG A 182 -2.42 -2.49 -17.14
C ARG A 182 -2.28 -1.94 -15.74
N TRP A 183 -2.28 -0.61 -15.61
CA TRP A 183 -1.88 0.07 -14.38
C TRP A 183 -2.97 1.00 -13.83
N MET A 184 -3.13 0.94 -12.53
CA MET A 184 -3.77 1.98 -11.73
C MET A 184 -2.73 2.59 -10.79
N VAL A 185 -2.71 3.92 -10.70
CA VAL A 185 -1.91 4.67 -9.73
C VAL A 185 -2.86 5.41 -8.81
N ALA A 186 -2.72 5.22 -7.51
CA ALA A 186 -3.62 5.80 -6.53
C ALA A 186 -2.86 6.37 -5.34
N VAL A 187 -3.45 7.29 -4.62
CA VAL A 187 -3.00 7.69 -3.29
C VAL A 187 -3.66 6.81 -2.22
N ARG A 188 -3.18 6.88 -0.99
CA ARG A 188 -3.54 6.03 0.16
C ARG A 188 -5.01 5.61 0.32
N MET A 189 -5.97 6.39 -0.21
CA MET A 189 -7.39 6.07 -0.05
C MET A 189 -7.84 4.74 -0.70
N VAL A 190 -7.05 4.20 -1.61
CA VAL A 190 -7.34 2.94 -2.31
C VAL A 190 -6.78 1.72 -1.57
N SER A 191 -6.11 1.94 -0.44
CA SER A 191 -5.48 0.87 0.34
C SER A 191 -6.48 0.02 1.14
N GLU A 192 -7.68 0.54 1.41
CA GLU A 192 -8.71 -0.16 2.18
C GLU A 192 -10.09 -0.04 1.50
N GLY A 193 -10.87 -1.14 1.52
CA GLY A 193 -12.25 -1.15 1.03
C GLY A 193 -12.43 -1.17 -0.49
N VAL A 194 -11.34 -1.28 -1.26
CA VAL A 194 -11.40 -1.39 -2.73
C VAL A 194 -11.01 -2.80 -3.15
N ASP A 195 -11.97 -3.52 -3.71
CA ASP A 195 -11.74 -4.85 -4.28
C ASP A 195 -11.64 -4.77 -5.81
N VAL A 196 -10.46 -5.09 -6.32
CA VAL A 196 -10.19 -5.24 -7.75
C VAL A 196 -9.56 -6.62 -7.99
N PRO A 197 -10.38 -7.65 -8.25
CA PRO A 197 -9.93 -9.06 -8.27
C PRO A 197 -8.82 -9.36 -9.27
N ARG A 198 -8.69 -8.58 -10.33
CA ARG A 198 -7.66 -8.77 -11.36
C ARG A 198 -6.29 -8.16 -11.01
N LEU A 199 -6.14 -7.48 -9.86
CA LEU A 199 -4.83 -7.00 -9.42
C LEU A 199 -3.90 -8.18 -9.09
N ALA A 200 -2.72 -8.19 -9.67
CA ALA A 200 -1.74 -9.26 -9.52
C ALA A 200 -0.33 -8.77 -9.17
N VAL A 201 -0.05 -7.47 -9.34
CA VAL A 201 1.21 -6.80 -8.99
C VAL A 201 0.88 -5.51 -8.26
N GLY A 202 1.64 -5.18 -7.21
CA GLY A 202 1.47 -3.95 -6.42
C GLY A 202 2.73 -3.58 -5.70
#